data_8d41c585cf67ee7f65c73caa1cf57a7c
#
_entry.id   8d41c585cf67ee7f65c73caa1cf57a7c
#
_cell.length_a   1.000
_cell.length_b   1.000
_cell.length_c   1.000
_cell.angle_alpha   90.00
_cell.angle_beta   90.00
_cell.angle_gamma   90.00
#
_symmetry.space_group_name_H-M   'P 1'
#
loop_
_entity.id
_entity.type
_entity.pdbx_description
1 polymer ?
#
loop_
_entity_poly.entity_id
_entity_poly.type
_entity_poly.pdbx_seq_one_letter_code
_entity_poly.pdbx_strand_id
1 'polypeptide(L)'
;MLHVERGGNGPLLVLLHGLGATGEVWKDVVAGWHGSWLVPDLPGHGRSAPIERYSFGSLAAAVATVIPREPVTIVGHSLGGVVGLALASGWFGVDVTRCIGVGIKVQWSDEELQKAAALAAKPGKVFATREEAVERASKMAGVPLEHAVSEVDGGWTPSLDMRAFGVGRPDMPGLIMASKAQVVLAAGENDPMSPQEHLKELVPEPVVFPGTGHNVHVESPSSLSPLLVQEAT
;
A
#
# COMPACT_ATOMS: atom_id res chain seq x y z
N MET A 1 -10.33 0.37 14.84
CA MET A 1 -11.25 0.62 13.71
C MET A 1 -10.43 1.27 12.60
N LEU A 2 -10.66 0.88 11.32
CA LEU A 2 -10.01 1.53 10.18
C LEU A 2 -10.73 2.81 9.81
N HIS A 3 -9.96 3.85 9.50
CA HIS A 3 -10.45 5.00 8.77
C HIS A 3 -10.52 4.64 7.28
N VAL A 4 -11.64 4.99 6.63
CA VAL A 4 -11.88 4.65 5.22
C VAL A 4 -12.55 5.81 4.52
N GLU A 5 -11.93 6.28 3.46
CA GLU A 5 -12.57 7.17 2.49
C GLU A 5 -13.19 6.36 1.37
N ARG A 6 -14.35 6.77 0.89
CA ARG A 6 -15.07 6.07 -0.17
C ARG A 6 -15.94 7.03 -0.97
N GLY A 7 -16.21 6.67 -2.22
CA GLY A 7 -17.07 7.47 -3.08
C GLY A 7 -17.29 6.80 -4.42
N GLY A 8 -17.88 7.56 -5.34
CA GLY A 8 -18.18 7.11 -6.69
C GLY A 8 -19.35 6.13 -6.77
N ASN A 9 -19.60 5.61 -7.97
CA ASN A 9 -20.66 4.64 -8.25
C ASN A 9 -20.23 3.75 -9.43
N GLY A 10 -20.38 2.45 -9.32
CA GLY A 10 -19.96 1.48 -10.33
C GLY A 10 -18.95 0.46 -9.80
N PRO A 11 -18.10 -0.13 -10.65
CA PRO A 11 -17.12 -1.15 -10.24
C PRO A 11 -16.21 -0.63 -9.12
N LEU A 12 -16.01 -1.47 -8.08
CA LEU A 12 -15.28 -1.07 -6.89
C LEU A 12 -13.78 -1.24 -7.05
N LEU A 13 -13.05 -0.14 -6.83
CA LEU A 13 -11.59 -0.07 -6.76
C LEU A 13 -11.17 0.12 -5.29
N VAL A 14 -10.37 -0.79 -4.77
CA VAL A 14 -9.76 -0.69 -3.43
C VAL A 14 -8.31 -0.27 -3.59
N LEU A 15 -7.90 0.81 -2.92
CA LEU A 15 -6.59 1.42 -3.05
C LEU A 15 -5.82 1.34 -1.73
N LEU A 16 -4.70 0.61 -1.71
CA LEU A 16 -3.92 0.31 -0.50
C LEU A 16 -2.54 1.00 -0.58
N HIS A 17 -2.28 1.90 0.35
CA HIS A 17 -1.03 2.67 0.40
C HIS A 17 0.18 1.87 0.93
N GLY A 18 1.39 2.40 0.73
CA GLY A 18 2.65 1.86 1.22
C GLY A 18 2.94 2.17 2.69
N LEU A 19 3.99 1.56 3.23
CA LEU A 19 4.45 1.79 4.59
C LEU A 19 4.82 3.27 4.81
N GLY A 20 4.31 3.85 5.88
CA GLY A 20 4.54 5.25 6.25
C GLY A 20 3.69 6.27 5.50
N ALA A 21 2.93 5.86 4.48
CA ALA A 21 1.96 6.69 3.78
C ALA A 21 0.56 6.62 4.41
N THR A 22 -0.40 7.31 3.84
CA THR A 22 -1.82 7.29 4.17
C THR A 22 -2.65 7.22 2.90
N GLY A 23 -3.96 7.08 3.01
CA GLY A 23 -4.87 7.07 1.86
C GLY A 23 -4.78 8.33 0.97
N GLU A 24 -4.28 9.45 1.51
CA GLU A 24 -4.17 10.71 0.74
C GLU A 24 -3.30 10.61 -0.53
N VAL A 25 -2.36 9.64 -0.59
CA VAL A 25 -1.51 9.42 -1.78
C VAL A 25 -2.29 8.99 -3.01
N TRP A 26 -3.53 8.54 -2.84
CA TRP A 26 -4.38 8.05 -3.92
C TRP A 26 -5.30 9.12 -4.52
N LYS A 27 -5.28 10.36 -4.00
CA LYS A 27 -6.21 11.43 -4.37
C LYS A 27 -6.31 11.66 -5.89
N ASP A 28 -5.16 11.67 -6.58
CA ASP A 28 -5.10 11.95 -8.02
C ASP A 28 -5.53 10.73 -8.86
N VAL A 29 -5.29 9.50 -8.38
CA VAL A 29 -5.81 8.28 -9.00
C VAL A 29 -7.33 8.23 -8.86
N VAL A 30 -7.87 8.54 -7.67
CA VAL A 30 -9.32 8.63 -7.41
C VAL A 30 -9.98 9.69 -8.28
N ALA A 31 -9.35 10.85 -8.46
CA ALA A 31 -9.87 11.93 -9.30
C ALA A 31 -10.02 11.52 -10.77
N GLY A 32 -9.20 10.58 -11.24
CA GLY A 32 -9.28 10.02 -12.61
C GLY A 32 -10.14 8.77 -12.73
N TRP A 33 -10.71 8.25 -11.64
CA TRP A 33 -11.51 7.02 -11.63
C TRP A 33 -13.01 7.32 -11.70
N HIS A 34 -13.74 6.65 -12.60
CA HIS A 34 -15.18 6.87 -12.82
C HIS A 34 -16.08 5.85 -12.11
N GLY A 35 -15.52 4.85 -11.41
CA GLY A 35 -16.27 3.85 -10.64
C GLY A 35 -16.35 4.18 -9.15
N SER A 36 -16.82 3.21 -8.36
CA SER A 36 -16.74 3.28 -6.91
C SER A 36 -15.30 3.08 -6.44
N TRP A 37 -14.94 3.68 -5.32
CA TRP A 37 -13.62 3.54 -4.74
C TRP A 37 -13.67 3.46 -3.21
N LEU A 38 -12.69 2.77 -2.64
CA LEU A 38 -12.49 2.59 -1.22
C LEU A 38 -11.00 2.71 -0.91
N VAL A 39 -10.64 3.65 -0.04
CA VAL A 39 -9.26 3.98 0.33
C VAL A 39 -9.16 3.93 1.85
N PRO A 40 -8.70 2.82 2.44
CA PRO A 40 -8.45 2.76 3.86
C PRO A 40 -7.07 3.31 4.19
N ASP A 41 -6.94 3.99 5.34
CA ASP A 41 -5.66 4.03 6.03
C ASP A 41 -5.39 2.63 6.60
N LEU A 42 -4.23 2.04 6.30
CA LEU A 42 -3.86 0.74 6.84
C LEU A 42 -3.73 0.79 8.38
N PRO A 43 -3.91 -0.31 9.11
CA PRO A 43 -3.72 -0.33 10.56
C PRO A 43 -2.43 0.37 11.00
N GLY A 44 -2.54 1.26 11.98
CA GLY A 44 -1.40 2.02 12.50
C GLY A 44 -0.87 3.12 11.59
N HIS A 45 -1.61 3.48 10.55
CA HIS A 45 -1.28 4.60 9.67
C HIS A 45 -2.42 5.61 9.66
N GLY A 46 -2.09 6.89 9.45
CA GLY A 46 -3.07 7.96 9.32
C GLY A 46 -4.04 8.03 10.49
N ARG A 47 -5.33 7.90 10.19
CA ARG A 47 -6.43 7.94 11.16
C ARG A 47 -6.88 6.54 11.63
N SER A 48 -6.23 5.48 11.15
CA SER A 48 -6.54 4.10 11.55
C SER A 48 -5.86 3.69 12.84
N ALA A 49 -6.62 3.03 13.72
CA ALA A 49 -6.07 2.52 14.97
C ALA A 49 -4.95 1.49 14.72
N PRO A 50 -3.92 1.45 15.59
CA PRO A 50 -2.91 0.41 15.53
C PRO A 50 -3.50 -0.97 15.87
N ILE A 51 -2.76 -2.02 15.51
CA ILE A 51 -3.06 -3.41 15.86
C ILE A 51 -1.96 -3.97 16.77
N GLU A 52 -2.25 -5.04 17.46
CA GLU A 52 -1.32 -5.63 18.42
C GLU A 52 -0.07 -6.18 17.74
N ARG A 53 -0.24 -6.89 16.63
CA ARG A 53 0.83 -7.52 15.85
C ARG A 53 0.68 -7.19 14.36
N TYR A 54 1.76 -6.75 13.76
CA TYR A 54 1.82 -6.47 12.34
C TYR A 54 2.37 -7.68 11.58
N SER A 55 1.57 -8.14 10.63
CA SER A 55 1.93 -9.10 9.58
C SER A 55 1.08 -8.81 8.36
N PHE A 56 1.46 -9.29 7.19
CA PHE A 56 0.64 -9.13 5.98
C PHE A 56 -0.76 -9.74 6.17
N GLY A 57 -0.86 -10.87 6.87
CA GLY A 57 -2.14 -11.50 7.19
C GLY A 57 -3.01 -10.68 8.13
N SER A 58 -2.44 -10.09 9.20
CA SER A 58 -3.22 -9.25 10.13
C SER A 58 -3.67 -7.94 9.48
N LEU A 59 -2.84 -7.35 8.59
CA LEU A 59 -3.23 -6.18 7.80
C LEU A 59 -4.35 -6.54 6.82
N ALA A 60 -4.23 -7.66 6.09
CA ALA A 60 -5.26 -8.13 5.17
C ALA A 60 -6.58 -8.45 5.90
N ALA A 61 -6.52 -9.10 7.06
CA ALA A 61 -7.69 -9.38 7.89
C ALA A 61 -8.41 -8.10 8.31
N ALA A 62 -7.66 -7.07 8.73
CA ALA A 62 -8.25 -5.78 9.09
C ALA A 62 -8.89 -5.09 7.88
N VAL A 63 -8.21 -5.04 6.73
CA VAL A 63 -8.73 -4.43 5.51
C VAL A 63 -9.98 -5.17 5.00
N ALA A 64 -10.01 -6.50 5.07
CA ALA A 64 -11.17 -7.31 4.66
C ALA A 64 -12.47 -6.91 5.38
N THR A 65 -12.38 -6.39 6.63
CA THR A 65 -13.57 -5.99 7.41
C THR A 65 -14.31 -4.79 6.81
N VAL A 66 -13.68 -4.00 5.96
CA VAL A 66 -14.25 -2.77 5.38
C VAL A 66 -14.58 -2.90 3.90
N ILE A 67 -14.15 -3.99 3.25
CA ILE A 67 -14.48 -4.28 1.85
C ILE A 67 -15.87 -4.95 1.80
N PRO A 68 -16.82 -4.45 0.99
CA PRO A 68 -18.13 -5.07 0.83
C PRO A 68 -18.03 -6.44 0.13
N ARG A 69 -19.11 -7.23 0.23
CA ARG A 69 -19.19 -8.56 -0.39
C ARG A 69 -19.62 -8.46 -1.86
N GLU A 70 -18.74 -7.89 -2.67
CA GLU A 70 -18.90 -7.77 -4.12
C GLU A 70 -17.55 -7.96 -4.80
N PRO A 71 -17.49 -8.26 -6.10
CA PRO A 71 -16.23 -8.36 -6.84
C PRO A 71 -15.48 -7.03 -6.81
N VAL A 72 -14.17 -7.08 -6.50
CA VAL A 72 -13.34 -5.87 -6.40
C VAL A 72 -12.05 -5.99 -7.18
N THR A 73 -11.57 -4.86 -7.69
CA THR A 73 -10.19 -4.68 -8.14
C THR A 73 -9.40 -4.04 -7.01
N ILE A 74 -8.24 -4.59 -6.69
CA ILE A 74 -7.31 -3.99 -5.70
C ILE A 74 -6.10 -3.43 -6.43
N VAL A 75 -5.73 -2.20 -6.12
CA VAL A 75 -4.41 -1.62 -6.42
C VAL A 75 -3.70 -1.34 -5.12
N GLY A 76 -2.53 -1.93 -4.96
CA GLY A 76 -1.73 -1.72 -3.76
C GLY A 76 -0.31 -1.27 -4.11
N HIS A 77 0.17 -0.25 -3.38
CA HIS A 77 1.55 0.21 -3.50
C HIS A 77 2.42 -0.41 -2.41
N SER A 78 3.58 -0.96 -2.77
CA SER A 78 4.59 -1.48 -1.83
C SER A 78 3.97 -2.42 -0.78
N LEU A 79 3.95 -2.05 0.51
CA LEU A 79 3.27 -2.80 1.57
C LEU A 79 1.80 -3.12 1.22
N GLY A 80 1.06 -2.13 0.72
CA GLY A 80 -0.33 -2.29 0.30
C GLY A 80 -0.50 -3.28 -0.85
N GLY A 81 0.48 -3.39 -1.74
CA GLY A 81 0.50 -4.39 -2.81
C GLY A 81 0.59 -5.81 -2.27
N VAL A 82 1.44 -6.05 -1.27
CA VAL A 82 1.53 -7.36 -0.60
C VAL A 82 0.25 -7.69 0.17
N VAL A 83 -0.36 -6.70 0.83
CA VAL A 83 -1.66 -6.86 1.50
C VAL A 83 -2.75 -7.19 0.47
N GLY A 84 -2.75 -6.54 -0.70
CA GLY A 84 -3.65 -6.84 -1.81
C GLY A 84 -3.52 -8.28 -2.31
N LEU A 85 -2.28 -8.78 -2.48
CA LEU A 85 -2.03 -10.18 -2.84
C LEU A 85 -2.51 -11.16 -1.77
N ALA A 86 -2.35 -10.84 -0.48
CA ALA A 86 -2.88 -11.65 0.59
C ALA A 86 -4.43 -11.72 0.53
N LEU A 87 -5.12 -10.60 0.27
CA LEU A 87 -6.57 -10.56 0.05
C LEU A 87 -6.99 -11.38 -1.18
N ALA A 88 -6.22 -11.31 -2.27
CA ALA A 88 -6.47 -12.04 -3.51
C ALA A 88 -6.40 -13.57 -3.37
N SER A 89 -5.80 -14.10 -2.29
CA SER A 89 -5.83 -15.53 -1.97
C SER A 89 -7.24 -16.07 -1.70
N GLY A 90 -8.19 -15.19 -1.37
CA GLY A 90 -9.55 -15.55 -0.95
C GLY A 90 -9.65 -16.04 0.51
N TRP A 91 -8.54 -16.13 1.25
CA TRP A 91 -8.54 -16.61 2.67
C TRP A 91 -9.30 -15.68 3.60
N PHE A 92 -9.46 -14.42 3.23
CA PHE A 92 -10.12 -13.38 4.03
C PHE A 92 -11.58 -13.12 3.63
N GLY A 93 -12.13 -13.94 2.69
CA GLY A 93 -13.53 -13.82 2.26
C GLY A 93 -13.83 -12.61 1.38
N VAL A 94 -12.80 -12.03 0.76
CA VAL A 94 -12.92 -10.94 -0.22
C VAL A 94 -12.90 -11.54 -1.63
N ASP A 95 -13.83 -11.11 -2.48
CA ASP A 95 -13.90 -11.52 -3.88
C ASP A 95 -13.03 -10.57 -4.74
N VAL A 96 -11.72 -10.84 -4.77
CA VAL A 96 -10.77 -10.07 -5.58
C VAL A 96 -10.71 -10.67 -6.97
N THR A 97 -11.15 -9.92 -7.97
CA THR A 97 -11.08 -10.33 -9.39
C THR A 97 -9.74 -9.97 -10.03
N ARG A 98 -9.16 -8.84 -9.62
CA ARG A 98 -7.88 -8.37 -10.11
C ARG A 98 -7.07 -7.72 -8.99
N CYS A 99 -5.79 -8.06 -8.89
CA CYS A 99 -4.85 -7.47 -7.93
C CYS A 99 -3.65 -6.88 -8.67
N ILE A 100 -3.48 -5.57 -8.57
CA ILE A 100 -2.39 -4.80 -9.19
C ILE A 100 -1.45 -4.36 -8.07
N GLY A 101 -0.26 -4.96 -8.04
CA GLY A 101 0.80 -4.60 -7.10
C GLY A 101 1.82 -3.68 -7.74
N VAL A 102 1.93 -2.44 -7.24
CA VAL A 102 2.85 -1.41 -7.76
C VAL A 102 4.00 -1.21 -6.81
N GLY A 103 5.25 -1.28 -7.30
CA GLY A 103 6.45 -1.02 -6.50
C GLY A 103 6.65 -2.01 -5.35
N ILE A 104 6.25 -3.28 -5.52
CA ILE A 104 6.45 -4.30 -4.49
C ILE A 104 7.90 -4.74 -4.44
N LYS A 105 8.52 -4.62 -3.27
CA LYS A 105 9.86 -5.19 -3.05
C LYS A 105 9.78 -6.71 -2.91
N VAL A 106 10.43 -7.42 -3.83
CA VAL A 106 10.42 -8.89 -3.91
C VAL A 106 11.57 -9.51 -3.11
N GLN A 107 12.76 -8.95 -3.26
CA GLN A 107 13.97 -9.48 -2.63
C GLN A 107 14.33 -8.66 -1.39
N TRP A 108 14.62 -9.35 -0.29
CA TRP A 108 14.97 -8.76 1.01
C TRP A 108 16.24 -9.41 1.55
N SER A 109 17.24 -8.60 1.87
CA SER A 109 18.40 -9.08 2.61
C SER A 109 18.11 -9.19 4.10
N ASP A 110 18.89 -10.01 4.81
CA ASP A 110 18.77 -10.12 6.26
C ASP A 110 19.14 -8.81 6.97
N GLU A 111 20.06 -8.02 6.40
CA GLU A 111 20.41 -6.69 6.91
C GLU A 111 19.23 -5.72 6.83
N GLU A 112 18.47 -5.72 5.73
CA GLU A 112 17.28 -4.89 5.58
C GLU A 112 16.18 -5.28 6.58
N LEU A 113 15.98 -6.58 6.80
CA LEU A 113 15.03 -7.07 7.79
C LEU A 113 15.45 -6.69 9.22
N GLN A 114 16.74 -6.78 9.55
CA GLN A 114 17.27 -6.33 10.84
C GLN A 114 17.09 -4.81 11.03
N LYS A 115 17.34 -4.00 10.00
CA LYS A 115 17.10 -2.55 10.02
C LYS A 115 15.61 -2.23 10.24
N ALA A 116 14.73 -2.94 9.55
CA ALA A 116 13.29 -2.80 9.71
C ALA A 116 12.84 -3.16 11.13
N ALA A 117 13.30 -4.28 11.67
CA ALA A 117 13.03 -4.69 13.05
C ALA A 117 13.56 -3.68 14.08
N ALA A 118 14.75 -3.12 13.85
CA ALA A 118 15.33 -2.08 14.72
C ALA A 118 14.52 -0.77 14.67
N LEU A 119 13.93 -0.43 13.52
CA LEU A 119 13.00 0.70 13.40
C LEU A 119 11.69 0.43 14.13
N ALA A 120 11.14 -0.78 14.00
CA ALA A 120 9.91 -1.19 14.67
C ALA A 120 10.01 -1.13 16.20
N ALA A 121 11.20 -1.30 16.76
CA ALA A 121 11.45 -1.24 18.20
C ALA A 121 11.58 0.19 18.76
N LYS A 122 11.67 1.21 17.89
CA LYS A 122 11.83 2.60 18.30
C LYS A 122 10.46 3.25 18.57
N PRO A 123 10.36 4.12 19.58
CA PRO A 123 9.18 4.96 19.75
C PRO A 123 9.06 5.94 18.58
N GLY A 124 7.84 6.37 18.28
CA GLY A 124 7.58 7.49 17.38
C GLY A 124 8.26 8.76 17.91
N LYS A 125 8.83 9.56 17.01
CA LYS A 125 9.46 10.82 17.38
C LYS A 125 8.41 11.93 17.44
N VAL A 126 8.40 12.70 18.54
CA VAL A 126 7.59 13.90 18.71
C VAL A 126 8.41 15.12 18.25
N PHE A 127 7.77 16.03 17.55
CA PHE A 127 8.32 17.28 17.02
C PHE A 127 7.59 18.47 17.63
N ALA A 128 8.26 19.60 17.73
CA ALA A 128 7.71 20.81 18.32
C ALA A 128 6.61 21.42 17.44
N THR A 129 6.75 21.30 16.12
CA THR A 129 5.80 21.87 15.15
C THR A 129 5.17 20.80 14.26
N ARG A 130 3.99 21.13 13.71
CA ARG A 130 3.30 20.29 12.75
C ARG A 130 4.13 20.12 11.47
N GLU A 131 4.76 21.17 11.01
CA GLU A 131 5.57 21.24 9.80
C GLU A 131 6.76 20.26 9.86
N GLU A 132 7.48 20.22 10.98
CA GLU A 132 8.58 19.26 11.20
C GLU A 132 8.08 17.80 11.16
N ALA A 133 6.92 17.53 11.75
CA ALA A 133 6.30 16.19 11.73
C ALA A 133 5.86 15.81 10.31
N VAL A 134 5.29 16.74 9.54
CA VAL A 134 4.90 16.57 8.13
C VAL A 134 6.12 16.28 7.26
N GLU A 135 7.19 17.05 7.42
CA GLU A 135 8.46 16.82 6.71
C GLU A 135 8.98 15.40 7.00
N ARG A 136 8.95 15.01 8.28
CA ARG A 136 9.37 13.66 8.68
C ARG A 136 8.49 12.57 8.08
N ALA A 137 7.17 12.72 8.11
CA ALA A 137 6.22 11.78 7.52
C ALA A 137 6.46 11.63 6.01
N SER A 138 6.56 12.76 5.30
CA SER A 138 6.84 12.80 3.85
C SER A 138 8.16 12.11 3.50
N LYS A 139 9.21 12.35 4.29
CA LYS A 139 10.50 11.69 4.10
C LYS A 139 10.44 10.17 4.32
N MET A 140 9.61 9.71 5.25
CA MET A 140 9.43 8.27 5.52
C MET A 140 8.65 7.57 4.41
N ALA A 141 7.62 8.24 3.88
CA ALA A 141 6.81 7.72 2.78
C ALA A 141 7.48 7.88 1.40
N GLY A 142 8.48 8.77 1.29
CA GLY A 142 9.11 9.11 0.01
C GLY A 142 8.24 9.97 -0.91
N VAL A 143 7.15 10.54 -0.40
CA VAL A 143 6.21 11.41 -1.13
C VAL A 143 5.73 12.54 -0.21
N PRO A 144 5.31 13.69 -0.77
CA PRO A 144 4.66 14.75 0.02
C PRO A 144 3.38 14.23 0.67
N LEU A 145 3.25 14.47 1.97
CA LEU A 145 2.06 14.16 2.77
C LEU A 145 1.64 15.42 3.53
N GLU A 146 0.34 15.69 3.61
CA GLU A 146 -0.18 16.87 4.29
C GLU A 146 -0.90 16.50 5.61
N HIS A 147 -1.54 15.33 5.65
CA HIS A 147 -2.43 14.92 6.73
C HIS A 147 -1.93 13.72 7.54
N ALA A 148 -0.72 13.22 7.25
CA ALA A 148 -0.13 12.04 7.89
C ALA A 148 0.55 12.34 9.24
N VAL A 149 -0.04 13.24 10.04
CA VAL A 149 0.49 13.65 11.36
C VAL A 149 -0.64 13.76 12.38
N SER A 150 -0.30 13.52 13.64
CA SER A 150 -1.21 13.61 14.78
C SER A 150 -0.63 14.53 15.86
N GLU A 151 -1.49 15.29 16.52
CA GLU A 151 -1.13 16.01 17.73
C GLU A 151 -1.09 15.03 18.91
N VAL A 152 -0.06 15.17 19.73
CA VAL A 152 0.16 14.35 20.95
C VAL A 152 0.66 15.24 22.07
N ASP A 153 0.73 14.70 23.29
CA ASP A 153 1.36 15.44 24.40
C ASP A 153 2.81 15.83 24.02
N GLY A 154 3.08 17.12 24.10
CA GLY A 154 4.39 17.69 23.79
C GLY A 154 4.63 18.05 22.33
N GLY A 155 3.64 17.94 21.42
CA GLY A 155 3.75 18.40 20.03
C GLY A 155 3.10 17.50 18.98
N TRP A 156 3.82 17.22 17.92
CA TRP A 156 3.31 16.50 16.74
C TRP A 156 4.15 15.28 16.40
N THR A 157 3.52 14.23 15.89
CA THR A 157 4.19 13.00 15.44
C THR A 157 3.63 12.56 14.09
N PRO A 158 4.45 11.91 13.21
CA PRO A 158 3.89 11.18 12.09
C PRO A 158 2.83 10.18 12.54
N SER A 159 1.69 10.14 11.85
CA SER A 159 0.59 9.21 12.14
C SER A 159 0.96 7.79 11.69
N LEU A 160 2.00 7.23 12.30
CA LEU A 160 2.55 5.92 12.00
C LEU A 160 2.95 5.18 13.28
N ASP A 161 2.36 4.03 13.49
CA ASP A 161 2.86 3.08 14.48
C ASP A 161 4.16 2.44 13.94
N MET A 162 5.28 2.76 14.59
CA MET A 162 6.60 2.27 14.17
C MET A 162 6.68 0.74 14.13
N ARG A 163 5.86 0.02 14.90
CA ARG A 163 5.79 -1.44 14.87
C ARG A 163 5.42 -2.00 13.50
N ALA A 164 4.78 -1.21 12.63
CA ALA A 164 4.47 -1.61 11.26
C ALA A 164 5.72 -1.91 10.41
N PHE A 165 6.89 -1.34 10.74
CA PHE A 165 8.16 -1.73 10.11
C PHE A 165 8.53 -3.20 10.36
N GLY A 166 8.00 -3.81 11.42
CA GLY A 166 8.23 -5.21 11.80
C GLY A 166 7.34 -6.23 11.10
N VAL A 167 6.64 -5.86 10.01
CA VAL A 167 5.71 -6.74 9.28
C VAL A 167 6.36 -8.02 8.73
N GLY A 168 7.69 -8.00 8.53
CA GLY A 168 8.49 -9.14 8.10
C GLY A 168 8.69 -9.23 6.58
N ARG A 169 9.24 -10.38 6.15
CA ARG A 169 9.44 -10.72 4.73
C ARG A 169 8.17 -11.36 4.17
N PRO A 170 7.63 -10.90 3.03
CA PRO A 170 6.52 -11.58 2.36
C PRO A 170 7.02 -12.86 1.65
N ASP A 171 6.21 -13.90 1.67
CA ASP A 171 6.37 -15.05 0.76
C ASP A 171 5.71 -14.71 -0.58
N MET A 172 6.42 -13.97 -1.43
CA MET A 172 5.87 -13.49 -2.70
C MET A 172 5.47 -14.64 -3.64
N PRO A 173 6.29 -15.70 -3.87
CA PRO A 173 5.88 -16.83 -4.69
C PRO A 173 4.63 -17.52 -4.14
N GLY A 174 4.55 -17.73 -2.82
CA GLY A 174 3.40 -18.35 -2.16
C GLY A 174 2.13 -17.51 -2.30
N LEU A 175 2.21 -16.18 -2.15
CA LEU A 175 1.06 -15.27 -2.34
C LEU A 175 0.57 -15.24 -3.79
N ILE A 176 1.47 -15.20 -4.77
CA ILE A 176 1.12 -15.26 -6.20
C ILE A 176 0.44 -16.59 -6.52
N MET A 177 1.00 -17.70 -6.07
CA MET A 177 0.46 -19.04 -6.31
C MET A 177 -0.90 -19.25 -5.63
N ALA A 178 -1.13 -18.66 -4.47
CA ALA A 178 -2.39 -18.73 -3.75
C ALA A 178 -3.47 -17.78 -4.30
N SER A 179 -3.10 -16.82 -5.16
CA SER A 179 -4.04 -15.84 -5.69
C SER A 179 -5.12 -16.51 -6.54
N LYS A 180 -6.37 -16.11 -6.31
CA LYS A 180 -7.53 -16.45 -7.13
C LYS A 180 -7.87 -15.36 -8.16
N ALA A 181 -7.20 -14.22 -8.04
CA ALA A 181 -7.38 -13.06 -8.89
C ALA A 181 -6.38 -13.06 -10.05
N GLN A 182 -6.68 -12.29 -11.10
CA GLN A 182 -5.67 -11.88 -12.07
C GLN A 182 -4.64 -11.00 -11.37
N VAL A 183 -3.39 -11.43 -11.32
CA VAL A 183 -2.28 -10.67 -10.72
C VAL A 183 -1.54 -9.89 -11.78
N VAL A 184 -1.35 -8.59 -11.53
CA VAL A 184 -0.49 -7.71 -12.31
C VAL A 184 0.55 -7.14 -11.36
N LEU A 185 1.84 -7.32 -11.68
CA LEU A 185 2.93 -6.65 -10.98
C LEU A 185 3.46 -5.51 -11.84
N ALA A 186 3.67 -4.36 -11.22
CA ALA A 186 4.11 -3.16 -11.91
C ALA A 186 5.15 -2.41 -11.09
N ALA A 187 6.04 -1.67 -11.75
CA ALA A 187 7.01 -0.79 -11.10
C ALA A 187 7.38 0.38 -12.00
N GLY A 188 7.92 1.43 -11.40
CA GLY A 188 8.61 2.48 -12.15
C GLY A 188 9.91 1.97 -12.74
N GLU A 189 10.29 2.48 -13.91
CA GLU A 189 11.55 2.14 -14.58
C GLU A 189 12.77 2.38 -13.68
N ASN A 190 12.72 3.42 -12.85
CA ASN A 190 13.79 3.85 -11.96
C ASN A 190 13.55 3.47 -10.50
N ASP A 191 12.68 2.50 -10.22
CA ASP A 191 12.40 2.04 -8.85
C ASP A 191 13.52 1.14 -8.32
N PRO A 192 14.37 1.62 -7.38
CA PRO A 192 15.47 0.80 -6.85
C PRO A 192 14.98 -0.31 -5.89
N MET A 193 13.75 -0.21 -5.40
CA MET A 193 13.17 -1.19 -4.47
C MET A 193 12.48 -2.35 -5.19
N SER A 194 12.01 -2.11 -6.42
CA SER A 194 11.27 -3.07 -7.22
C SER A 194 11.81 -3.15 -8.66
N PRO A 195 13.08 -3.53 -8.86
CA PRO A 195 13.66 -3.68 -10.18
C PRO A 195 12.86 -4.67 -11.05
N GLN A 196 12.74 -4.37 -12.33
CA GLN A 196 11.96 -5.19 -13.26
C GLN A 196 12.38 -6.66 -13.28
N GLU A 197 13.69 -6.93 -13.19
CA GLU A 197 14.23 -8.28 -13.15
C GLU A 197 13.72 -9.12 -11.97
N HIS A 198 13.52 -8.49 -10.80
CA HIS A 198 12.95 -9.18 -9.64
C HIS A 198 11.46 -9.50 -9.85
N LEU A 199 10.71 -8.63 -10.52
CA LEU A 199 9.30 -8.89 -10.83
C LEU A 199 9.14 -10.01 -11.86
N LYS A 200 10.08 -10.15 -12.82
CA LYS A 200 10.10 -11.23 -13.83
C LYS A 200 10.30 -12.61 -13.23
N GLU A 201 10.85 -12.70 -12.02
CA GLU A 201 10.96 -13.98 -11.30
C GLU A 201 9.57 -14.49 -10.85
N LEU A 202 8.58 -13.60 -10.75
CA LEU A 202 7.24 -13.89 -10.24
C LEU A 202 6.16 -13.91 -11.31
N VAL A 203 6.25 -13.02 -12.29
CA VAL A 203 5.32 -12.92 -13.42
C VAL A 203 6.07 -12.72 -14.72
N PRO A 204 5.63 -13.35 -15.84
CA PRO A 204 6.35 -13.27 -17.10
C PRO A 204 6.52 -11.85 -17.66
N GLU A 205 5.47 -11.05 -17.53
CA GLU A 205 5.38 -9.70 -18.14
C GLU A 205 4.96 -8.66 -17.10
N PRO A 206 5.88 -8.20 -16.23
CA PRO A 206 5.57 -7.09 -15.34
C PRO A 206 5.44 -5.79 -16.12
N VAL A 207 4.52 -4.92 -15.70
CA VAL A 207 4.35 -3.60 -16.30
C VAL A 207 5.43 -2.65 -15.78
N VAL A 208 6.06 -1.92 -16.70
CA VAL A 208 7.07 -0.90 -16.35
C VAL A 208 6.58 0.47 -16.79
N PHE A 209 6.61 1.43 -15.86
CA PHE A 209 6.23 2.82 -16.13
C PHE A 209 7.48 3.65 -16.44
N PRO A 210 7.65 4.12 -17.68
CA PRO A 210 8.84 4.86 -18.09
C PRO A 210 9.03 6.15 -17.29
N GLY A 211 10.28 6.45 -16.92
CA GLY A 211 10.68 7.69 -16.26
C GLY A 211 10.22 7.85 -14.82
N THR A 212 9.47 6.89 -14.26
CA THR A 212 8.98 6.96 -12.87
C THR A 212 9.85 6.17 -11.90
N GLY A 213 9.81 6.55 -10.62
CA GLY A 213 10.47 5.88 -9.50
C GLY A 213 9.52 4.95 -8.74
N HIS A 214 9.72 4.89 -7.41
CA HIS A 214 8.98 3.98 -6.53
C HIS A 214 7.49 4.33 -6.40
N ASN A 215 7.13 5.60 -6.48
CA ASN A 215 5.79 6.10 -6.16
C ASN A 215 5.00 6.48 -7.43
N VAL A 216 4.88 5.56 -8.38
CA VAL A 216 4.19 5.76 -9.68
C VAL A 216 2.82 6.41 -9.52
N HIS A 217 2.05 6.02 -8.51
CA HIS A 217 0.70 6.51 -8.24
C HIS A 217 0.65 8.00 -7.82
N VAL A 218 1.80 8.56 -7.42
CA VAL A 218 1.97 10.00 -7.12
C VAL A 218 2.71 10.71 -8.25
N GLU A 219 3.76 10.08 -8.78
CA GLU A 219 4.61 10.66 -9.82
C GLU A 219 3.89 10.76 -11.18
N SER A 220 3.06 9.77 -11.51
CA SER A 220 2.33 9.68 -12.78
C SER A 220 1.00 8.94 -12.61
N PRO A 221 0.03 9.49 -11.85
CA PRO A 221 -1.23 8.80 -11.49
C PRO A 221 -2.03 8.34 -12.71
N SER A 222 -2.04 9.11 -13.80
CA SER A 222 -2.75 8.76 -15.04
C SER A 222 -2.17 7.54 -15.75
N SER A 223 -0.89 7.21 -15.52
CA SER A 223 -0.26 6.01 -16.09
C SER A 223 -0.87 4.71 -15.58
N LEU A 224 -1.53 4.73 -14.41
CA LEU A 224 -2.25 3.58 -13.88
C LEU A 224 -3.59 3.33 -14.59
N SER A 225 -4.19 4.35 -15.23
CA SER A 225 -5.54 4.25 -15.81
C SER A 225 -5.74 3.05 -16.73
N PRO A 226 -4.81 2.68 -17.64
CA PRO A 226 -4.97 1.50 -18.49
C PRO A 226 -5.05 0.19 -17.71
N LEU A 227 -4.44 0.13 -16.52
CA LEU A 227 -4.49 -1.07 -15.67
C LEU A 227 -5.78 -1.16 -14.86
N LEU A 228 -6.50 -0.05 -14.65
CA LEU A 228 -7.71 -0.01 -13.84
C LEU A 228 -8.96 -0.44 -14.62
N VAL A 229 -8.95 -0.26 -15.95
CA VAL A 229 -10.07 -0.65 -16.81
C VAL A 229 -10.00 -2.15 -17.05
N GLN A 230 -11.05 -2.88 -16.68
CA GLN A 230 -11.23 -4.26 -17.14
C GLN A 230 -11.56 -4.21 -18.63
N GLU A 231 -10.77 -4.89 -19.45
CA GLU A 231 -11.21 -5.16 -20.82
C GLU A 231 -12.49 -6.01 -20.73
N ALA A 232 -13.56 -5.52 -21.36
CA ALA A 232 -14.79 -6.28 -21.46
C ALA A 232 -14.48 -7.55 -22.28
N THR A 233 -14.43 -8.71 -21.59
CA THR A 233 -14.37 -10.04 -22.22
C THR A 233 -15.70 -10.46 -22.77
#